data_08685a0c2194812c1d4102f6b4be1569
#
_entry.id   08685a0c2194812c1d4102f6b4be1569
#
_cell.length_a   1.000
_cell.length_b   1.000
_cell.length_c   1.000
_cell.angle_alpha   90.00
_cell.angle_beta   90.00
_cell.angle_gamma   90.00
#
_symmetry.space_group_name_H-M   'P 1'
#
loop_
_entity.id
_entity.type
_entity.pdbx_description
1 polymer ?
#
loop_
_entity_poly.entity_id
_entity_poly.type
_entity_poly.pdbx_seq_one_letter_code
_entity_poly.pdbx_strand_id
1 'polypeptide(L)'
;AIEHYMRQNYSPEMMVKAKGVQVPVSTIYYWIHHGKLSLGKEAMLYPRKAKQARKHASPYFKPAGKSIEQRPDSINQRLEAGHYEIDTVILTRAKNQCLLTLTDRKTRHQLIRLIPDKSAQAVNKALTGILKDYTVNSITADNGTEFSRLSDVFPASDIYYAHPYASWERGTNENHNRLIRRCLPKGTKTTTPKEVAAIEHWINHYPKRLFNYKSPVEMLKLA
;
A
#
# COMPACT_ATOMS: atom_id res chain seq x y z
N ALA A 1 3.39 -9.74 26.64
CA ALA A 1 2.38 -9.57 25.57
C ALA A 1 2.66 -8.33 24.72
N ILE A 2 2.82 -7.11 25.31
CA ILE A 2 2.98 -5.84 24.55
C ILE A 2 4.20 -5.87 23.63
N GLU A 3 5.39 -6.15 24.14
CA GLU A 3 6.62 -6.24 23.35
C GLU A 3 6.57 -7.32 22.26
N HIS A 4 5.88 -8.43 22.52
CA HIS A 4 5.63 -9.46 21.51
C HIS A 4 4.88 -8.90 20.31
N TYR A 5 3.80 -8.16 20.53
CA TYR A 5 3.04 -7.52 19.46
C TYR A 5 3.79 -6.35 18.80
N MET A 6 4.60 -5.59 19.57
CA MET A 6 5.47 -4.55 18.99
C MET A 6 6.47 -5.14 17.98
N ARG A 7 7.07 -6.30 18.29
CA ARG A 7 7.98 -7.00 17.35
C ARG A 7 7.27 -7.49 16.09
N GLN A 8 5.96 -7.72 16.16
CA GLN A 8 5.11 -8.05 15.00
C GLN A 8 4.56 -6.80 14.30
N ASN A 9 5.06 -5.62 14.61
CA ASN A 9 4.65 -4.32 14.07
C ASN A 9 3.18 -3.95 14.35
N TYR A 10 2.57 -4.43 15.44
CA TYR A 10 1.26 -3.93 15.85
C TYR A 10 1.37 -2.59 16.56
N SER A 11 0.44 -1.67 16.25
CA SER A 11 0.31 -0.42 17.01
C SER A 11 -0.36 -0.66 18.37
N PRO A 12 -0.14 0.19 19.38
CA PRO A 12 -0.81 0.07 20.68
C PRO A 12 -2.34 -0.03 20.58
N GLU A 13 -2.95 0.73 19.66
CA GLU A 13 -4.40 0.65 19.42
C GLU A 13 -4.82 -0.74 18.94
N MET A 14 -4.09 -1.34 17.99
CA MET A 14 -4.40 -2.66 17.48
C MET A 14 -4.18 -3.76 18.52
N MET A 15 -3.18 -3.60 19.41
CA MET A 15 -2.95 -4.54 20.51
C MET A 15 -4.15 -4.61 21.44
N VAL A 16 -4.73 -3.44 21.77
CA VAL A 16 -5.88 -3.36 22.69
C VAL A 16 -7.17 -3.78 21.99
N LYS A 17 -7.45 -3.22 20.82
CA LYS A 17 -8.76 -3.37 20.16
C LYS A 17 -8.91 -4.68 19.38
N ALA A 18 -7.82 -5.22 18.81
CA ALA A 18 -7.87 -6.42 17.98
C ALA A 18 -7.21 -7.65 18.61
N LYS A 19 -6.29 -7.46 19.57
CA LYS A 19 -5.56 -8.57 20.23
C LYS A 19 -5.92 -8.77 21.70
N GLY A 20 -6.86 -7.98 22.23
CA GLY A 20 -7.37 -8.18 23.58
C GLY A 20 -6.40 -7.83 24.71
N VAL A 21 -5.38 -7.00 24.46
CA VAL A 21 -4.46 -6.54 25.52
C VAL A 21 -5.23 -5.67 26.50
N GLN A 22 -5.24 -6.06 27.79
CA GLN A 22 -6.02 -5.42 28.85
C GLN A 22 -5.31 -4.21 29.48
N VAL A 23 -4.52 -3.46 28.71
CA VAL A 23 -3.82 -2.26 29.15
C VAL A 23 -4.30 -1.08 28.30
N PRO A 24 -4.68 0.07 28.89
CA PRO A 24 -5.10 1.25 28.13
C PRO A 24 -4.05 1.69 27.09
N VAL A 25 -4.51 2.10 25.92
CA VAL A 25 -3.63 2.56 24.81
C VAL A 25 -2.70 3.69 25.26
N SER A 26 -3.21 4.64 26.08
CA SER A 26 -2.42 5.74 26.66
C SER A 26 -1.28 5.24 27.54
N THR A 27 -1.53 4.20 28.34
CA THR A 27 -0.53 3.61 29.23
C THR A 27 0.58 2.93 28.43
N ILE A 28 0.24 2.25 27.32
CA ILE A 28 1.24 1.64 26.43
C ILE A 28 2.13 2.73 25.82
N TYR A 29 1.54 3.82 25.32
CA TYR A 29 2.32 4.96 24.82
C TYR A 29 3.19 5.59 25.90
N TYR A 30 2.66 5.75 27.14
CA TYR A 30 3.45 6.24 28.27
C TYR A 30 4.68 5.37 28.51
N TRP A 31 4.52 4.04 28.53
CA TRP A 31 5.64 3.12 28.73
C TRP A 31 6.70 3.19 27.62
N ILE A 32 6.27 3.28 26.36
CA ILE A 32 7.18 3.45 25.20
C ILE A 32 7.96 4.76 25.32
N HIS A 33 7.29 5.86 25.67
CA HIS A 33 7.92 7.18 25.73
C HIS A 33 8.85 7.37 26.90
N HIS A 34 8.63 6.66 28.00
CA HIS A 34 9.42 6.75 29.22
C HIS A 34 10.40 5.59 29.42
N GLY A 35 10.65 4.81 28.38
CA GLY A 35 11.62 3.72 28.43
C GLY A 35 11.27 2.59 29.43
N LYS A 36 9.98 2.37 29.67
CA LYS A 36 9.49 1.32 30.56
C LYS A 36 9.40 -0.07 29.89
N LEU A 37 9.67 -0.13 28.59
CA LEU A 37 9.74 -1.34 27.77
C LEU A 37 11.15 -1.49 27.21
N SER A 38 11.53 -2.69 26.84
CA SER A 38 12.82 -2.95 26.16
C SER A 38 12.85 -2.41 24.70
N LEU A 39 11.68 -2.12 24.14
CA LEU A 39 11.50 -1.55 22.80
C LEU A 39 11.04 -0.09 22.90
N GLY A 40 11.75 0.80 22.22
CA GLY A 40 11.47 2.25 22.23
C GLY A 40 10.58 2.71 21.06
N LYS A 41 10.62 4.03 20.82
CA LYS A 41 9.81 4.72 19.79
C LYS A 41 10.08 4.23 18.36
N GLU A 42 11.26 3.72 18.09
CA GLU A 42 11.69 3.16 16.81
C GLU A 42 10.91 1.88 16.44
N ALA A 43 10.45 1.15 17.45
CA ALA A 43 9.63 -0.05 17.25
C ALA A 43 8.16 0.24 16.94
N MET A 44 7.72 1.50 16.99
CA MET A 44 6.35 1.86 16.62
C MET A 44 6.12 1.70 15.11
N LEU A 45 4.91 1.27 14.74
CA LEU A 45 4.51 1.07 13.33
C LEU A 45 4.75 2.34 12.47
N TYR A 46 4.47 3.51 13.02
CA TYR A 46 4.66 4.80 12.36
C TYR A 46 5.50 5.75 13.23
N PRO A 47 6.83 5.57 13.29
CA PRO A 47 7.66 6.52 14.00
C PRO A 47 7.58 7.91 13.35
N ARG A 48 7.49 8.97 14.17
CA ARG A 48 7.44 10.35 13.67
C ARG A 48 8.72 10.67 12.90
N LYS A 49 8.58 11.21 11.69
CA LYS A 49 9.66 11.75 10.86
C LYS A 49 9.47 13.26 10.71
N ALA A 50 10.56 14.00 10.53
CA ALA A 50 10.52 15.41 10.19
C ALA A 50 9.76 15.63 8.88
N LYS A 51 8.96 16.71 8.80
CA LYS A 51 8.26 17.10 7.57
C LYS A 51 9.28 17.54 6.52
N GLN A 52 9.20 16.95 5.34
CA GLN A 52 9.95 17.43 4.16
C GLN A 52 9.11 18.46 3.40
N ALA A 53 9.79 19.45 2.77
CA ALA A 53 9.14 20.43 1.92
C ALA A 53 8.44 19.74 0.73
N ARG A 54 7.25 20.27 0.36
CA ARG A 54 6.51 19.75 -0.80
C ARG A 54 7.13 20.30 -2.08
N LYS A 55 7.30 19.44 -3.09
CA LYS A 55 7.67 19.85 -4.45
C LYS A 55 6.43 20.33 -5.20
N HIS A 56 6.56 21.41 -5.97
CA HIS A 56 5.50 21.91 -6.82
C HIS A 56 5.39 21.10 -8.13
N ALA A 57 4.18 21.04 -8.68
CA ALA A 57 3.89 20.38 -9.93
C ALA A 57 4.46 21.15 -11.13
N SER A 58 4.86 20.41 -12.18
CA SER A 58 5.10 21.03 -13.50
C SER A 58 3.76 21.37 -14.14
N PRO A 59 3.60 22.58 -14.74
CA PRO A 59 2.34 22.98 -15.38
C PRO A 59 2.07 22.24 -16.70
N TYR A 60 3.07 21.58 -17.29
CA TYR A 60 2.94 20.85 -18.56
C TYR A 60 2.79 19.35 -18.31
N PHE A 61 1.55 18.88 -18.40
CA PHE A 61 1.26 17.48 -18.20
C PHE A 61 0.20 16.98 -19.20
N LYS A 62 0.52 15.88 -19.90
CA LYS A 62 -0.43 15.09 -20.68
C LYS A 62 -0.70 13.76 -19.96
N PRO A 63 -1.96 13.41 -19.60
CA PRO A 63 -2.26 12.10 -19.05
C PRO A 63 -1.96 11.01 -20.07
N ALA A 64 -1.48 9.85 -19.59
CA ALA A 64 -1.19 8.69 -20.43
C ALA A 64 -2.46 8.04 -21.03
N GLY A 65 -3.65 8.42 -20.53
CA GLY A 65 -4.94 7.90 -20.96
C GLY A 65 -6.10 8.65 -20.29
N LYS A 66 -7.16 7.94 -19.93
CA LYS A 66 -8.39 8.50 -19.36
C LYS A 66 -8.13 9.17 -18.01
N SER A 67 -8.57 10.42 -17.84
CA SER A 67 -8.38 11.16 -16.58
C SER A 67 -9.17 10.51 -15.43
N ILE A 68 -8.64 10.61 -14.21
CA ILE A 68 -9.32 10.20 -12.96
C ILE A 68 -10.67 10.92 -12.78
N GLU A 69 -10.86 12.11 -13.35
CA GLU A 69 -12.12 12.85 -13.33
C GLU A 69 -13.26 12.11 -14.03
N GLN A 70 -12.92 11.25 -15.01
CA GLN A 70 -13.88 10.43 -15.75
C GLN A 70 -14.21 9.11 -15.04
N ARG A 71 -13.62 8.89 -13.86
CA ARG A 71 -13.87 7.69 -13.06
C ARG A 71 -15.27 7.77 -12.44
N PRO A 72 -16.12 6.73 -12.62
CA PRO A 72 -17.46 6.70 -12.06
C PRO A 72 -17.52 6.95 -10.53
N ASP A 73 -18.57 7.63 -10.09
CA ASP A 73 -18.75 7.95 -8.67
C ASP A 73 -18.88 6.70 -7.79
N SER A 74 -19.43 5.61 -8.28
CA SER A 74 -19.48 4.31 -7.57
C SER A 74 -18.08 3.84 -7.16
N ILE A 75 -17.08 4.01 -8.05
CA ILE A 75 -15.67 3.71 -7.77
C ILE A 75 -15.09 4.71 -6.77
N ASN A 76 -15.45 6.02 -6.90
CA ASN A 76 -14.99 7.06 -5.98
C ASN A 76 -15.51 6.81 -4.56
N GLN A 77 -16.74 6.40 -4.43
CA GLN A 77 -17.41 6.07 -3.16
C GLN A 77 -17.00 4.70 -2.59
N ARG A 78 -16.24 3.89 -3.36
CA ARG A 78 -15.71 2.58 -2.93
C ARG A 78 -16.82 1.59 -2.58
N LEU A 79 -17.90 1.58 -3.36
CA LEU A 79 -19.06 0.73 -3.12
C LEU A 79 -18.80 -0.73 -3.45
N GLU A 80 -17.92 -0.99 -4.43
CA GLU A 80 -17.62 -2.33 -4.94
C GLU A 80 -16.14 -2.67 -4.79
N ALA A 81 -15.83 -3.95 -4.63
CA ALA A 81 -14.47 -4.47 -4.68
C ALA A 81 -14.03 -4.69 -6.14
N GLY A 82 -12.73 -4.92 -6.34
CA GLY A 82 -12.16 -5.13 -7.68
C GLY A 82 -11.65 -3.84 -8.36
N HIS A 83 -11.76 -2.69 -7.72
CA HIS A 83 -11.22 -1.43 -8.21
C HIS A 83 -9.89 -1.12 -7.52
N TYR A 84 -8.79 -1.26 -8.25
CA TYR A 84 -7.43 -1.21 -7.70
C TYR A 84 -6.71 0.11 -7.98
N GLU A 85 -5.93 0.55 -7.00
CA GLU A 85 -4.88 1.54 -7.19
C GLU A 85 -3.55 0.81 -7.43
N ILE A 86 -2.89 1.05 -8.58
CA ILE A 86 -1.59 0.45 -8.91
C ILE A 86 -0.46 1.43 -8.59
N ASP A 87 0.67 0.91 -8.08
CA ASP A 87 1.86 1.71 -7.78
C ASP A 87 3.13 0.86 -7.84
N THR A 88 4.29 1.50 -7.84
CA THR A 88 5.58 0.84 -7.73
C THR A 88 6.36 1.32 -6.51
N VAL A 89 6.96 0.40 -5.78
CA VAL A 89 7.80 0.70 -4.61
C VAL A 89 9.25 0.37 -4.93
N ILE A 90 10.05 1.40 -5.25
CA ILE A 90 11.48 1.24 -5.55
C ILE A 90 12.23 0.89 -4.26
N LEU A 91 12.94 -0.24 -4.21
CA LEU A 91 13.71 -0.67 -3.05
C LEU A 91 15.05 0.06 -2.99
N THR A 92 15.83 -0.01 -4.08
CA THR A 92 17.09 0.70 -4.23
C THR A 92 17.27 1.15 -5.67
N ARG A 93 17.90 2.31 -5.87
CA ARG A 93 18.23 2.82 -7.21
C ARG A 93 19.34 2.02 -7.90
N ALA A 94 20.22 1.37 -7.12
CA ALA A 94 21.39 0.68 -7.66
C ALA A 94 21.08 -0.63 -8.39
N LYS A 95 19.95 -1.31 -8.09
CA LYS A 95 19.61 -2.63 -8.65
C LYS A 95 18.29 -2.67 -9.42
N ASN A 96 17.62 -1.53 -9.60
CA ASN A 96 16.32 -1.38 -10.28
C ASN A 96 15.18 -2.29 -9.78
N GLN A 97 15.44 -3.23 -8.86
CA GLN A 97 14.40 -4.08 -8.29
C GLN A 97 13.34 -3.24 -7.60
N CYS A 98 12.09 -3.50 -7.94
CA CYS A 98 10.97 -2.83 -7.30
C CYS A 98 9.80 -3.79 -7.05
N LEU A 99 8.85 -3.32 -6.28
CA LEU A 99 7.60 -4.03 -6.06
C LEU A 99 6.51 -3.37 -6.89
N LEU A 100 5.75 -4.17 -7.61
CA LEU A 100 4.44 -3.77 -8.13
C LEU A 100 3.41 -3.99 -7.04
N THR A 101 2.57 -3.01 -6.77
CA THR A 101 1.51 -3.09 -5.78
C THR A 101 0.17 -2.77 -6.41
N LEU A 102 -0.85 -3.56 -6.11
CA LEU A 102 -2.24 -3.27 -6.40
C LEU A 102 -3.02 -3.27 -5.08
N THR A 103 -3.72 -2.19 -4.79
CA THR A 103 -4.50 -2.05 -3.56
C THR A 103 -5.96 -1.85 -3.90
N ASP A 104 -6.83 -2.78 -3.48
CA ASP A 104 -8.28 -2.64 -3.65
C ASP A 104 -8.80 -1.45 -2.85
N ARG A 105 -9.59 -0.62 -3.50
CA ARG A 105 -10.08 0.64 -2.92
C ARG A 105 -11.10 0.45 -1.81
N LYS A 106 -11.95 -0.58 -1.89
CA LYS A 106 -12.98 -0.90 -0.88
C LYS A 106 -12.39 -1.68 0.28
N THR A 107 -11.83 -2.84 0.00
CA THR A 107 -11.40 -3.81 1.02
C THR A 107 -10.01 -3.53 1.59
N ARG A 108 -9.22 -2.69 0.92
CA ARG A 108 -7.80 -2.45 1.23
C ARG A 108 -6.93 -3.70 1.08
N HIS A 109 -7.45 -4.74 0.44
CA HIS A 109 -6.66 -5.92 0.09
C HIS A 109 -5.53 -5.52 -0.86
N GLN A 110 -4.33 -5.98 -0.58
CA GLN A 110 -3.14 -5.60 -1.33
C GLN A 110 -2.49 -6.82 -1.96
N LEU A 111 -2.15 -6.69 -3.24
CA LEU A 111 -1.35 -7.64 -3.99
C LEU A 111 0.03 -7.02 -4.23
N ILE A 112 1.10 -7.78 -3.96
CA ILE A 112 2.47 -7.31 -4.11
C ILE A 112 3.25 -8.32 -4.95
N ARG A 113 3.94 -7.85 -5.98
CA ARG A 113 4.81 -8.69 -6.82
C ARG A 113 6.19 -8.07 -6.93
N LEU A 114 7.20 -8.90 -6.73
CA LEU A 114 8.59 -8.51 -7.00
C LEU A 114 8.82 -8.50 -8.51
N ILE A 115 9.24 -7.36 -9.05
CA ILE A 115 9.56 -7.20 -10.47
C ILE A 115 11.03 -6.80 -10.65
N PRO A 116 11.66 -7.22 -11.76
CA PRO A 116 13.11 -7.04 -11.95
C PRO A 116 13.50 -5.58 -12.08
N ASP A 117 12.62 -4.76 -12.65
CA ASP A 117 12.85 -3.34 -12.90
C ASP A 117 11.53 -2.56 -12.98
N LYS A 118 11.63 -1.24 -13.09
CA LYS A 118 10.50 -0.31 -13.23
C LYS A 118 10.15 -0.05 -14.70
N SER A 119 10.11 -1.07 -15.53
CA SER A 119 9.69 -0.97 -16.94
C SER A 119 8.21 -1.29 -17.14
N ALA A 120 7.59 -0.74 -18.18
CA ALA A 120 6.23 -1.09 -18.57
C ALA A 120 6.08 -2.58 -18.88
N GLN A 121 7.11 -3.21 -19.45
CA GLN A 121 7.12 -4.64 -19.75
C GLN A 121 7.09 -5.49 -18.47
N ALA A 122 7.90 -5.15 -17.46
CA ALA A 122 7.93 -5.87 -16.18
C ALA A 122 6.60 -5.71 -15.43
N VAL A 123 6.02 -4.51 -15.44
CA VAL A 123 4.69 -4.21 -14.86
C VAL A 123 3.62 -5.04 -15.56
N ASN A 124 3.55 -5.01 -16.89
CA ASN A 124 2.54 -5.72 -17.67
C ASN A 124 2.63 -7.24 -17.48
N LYS A 125 3.84 -7.80 -17.45
CA LYS A 125 4.05 -9.22 -17.16
C LYS A 125 3.52 -9.63 -15.79
N ALA A 126 3.81 -8.84 -14.76
CA ALA A 126 3.32 -9.10 -13.41
C ALA A 126 1.80 -8.91 -13.30
N LEU A 127 1.24 -7.87 -13.93
CA LEU A 127 -0.19 -7.63 -13.98
C LEU A 127 -0.93 -8.76 -14.68
N THR A 128 -0.44 -9.25 -15.82
CA THR A 128 -1.01 -10.41 -16.51
C THR A 128 -1.07 -11.65 -15.61
N GLY A 129 -0.06 -11.85 -14.76
CA GLY A 129 -0.09 -12.92 -13.75
C GLY A 129 -1.20 -12.70 -12.71
N ILE A 130 -1.35 -11.48 -12.22
CA ILE A 130 -2.40 -11.14 -11.23
C ILE A 130 -3.80 -11.33 -11.81
N LEU A 131 -4.02 -10.93 -13.06
CA LEU A 131 -5.32 -11.03 -13.73
C LEU A 131 -5.82 -12.47 -13.95
N LYS A 132 -4.95 -13.47 -13.82
CA LYS A 132 -5.35 -14.90 -13.88
C LYS A 132 -6.03 -15.36 -12.58
N ASP A 133 -5.62 -14.79 -11.46
CA ASP A 133 -6.00 -15.26 -10.13
C ASP A 133 -7.02 -14.32 -9.44
N TYR A 134 -7.11 -13.08 -9.89
CA TYR A 134 -7.92 -12.03 -9.24
C TYR A 134 -8.80 -11.29 -10.24
N THR A 135 -10.03 -11.02 -9.83
CA THR A 135 -10.96 -10.16 -10.59
C THR A 135 -10.55 -8.70 -10.40
N VAL A 136 -10.22 -8.04 -11.49
CA VAL A 136 -9.90 -6.61 -11.55
C VAL A 136 -10.90 -5.93 -12.47
N ASN A 137 -11.71 -5.02 -11.91
CA ASN A 137 -12.74 -4.29 -12.63
C ASN A 137 -12.22 -2.95 -13.18
N SER A 138 -11.32 -2.30 -12.46
CA SER A 138 -10.64 -1.10 -12.94
C SER A 138 -9.29 -0.88 -12.26
N ILE A 139 -8.43 -0.10 -12.90
CA ILE A 139 -7.11 0.28 -12.41
C ILE A 139 -7.01 1.81 -12.38
N THR A 140 -6.56 2.35 -11.26
CA THR A 140 -6.15 3.75 -11.13
C THR A 140 -4.64 3.81 -10.97
N ALA A 141 -3.95 4.47 -11.91
CA ALA A 141 -2.49 4.63 -11.95
C ALA A 141 -2.08 6.10 -11.80
N ASP A 142 -0.80 6.34 -11.48
CA ASP A 142 -0.21 7.64 -11.80
C ASP A 142 0.31 7.66 -13.25
N ASN A 143 0.90 8.80 -13.62
CA ASN A 143 1.44 8.97 -14.96
C ASN A 143 2.91 8.56 -15.06
N GLY A 144 3.35 7.60 -14.28
CA GLY A 144 4.67 7.00 -14.39
C GLY A 144 4.83 6.30 -15.76
N THR A 145 6.04 6.39 -16.33
CA THR A 145 6.35 5.75 -17.61
C THR A 145 6.14 4.23 -17.58
N GLU A 146 6.27 3.62 -16.40
CA GLU A 146 5.98 2.20 -16.17
C GLU A 146 4.52 1.82 -16.38
N PHE A 147 3.59 2.77 -16.29
CA PHE A 147 2.16 2.56 -16.48
C PHE A 147 1.65 3.00 -17.85
N SER A 148 2.53 3.50 -18.73
CA SER A 148 2.16 4.03 -20.05
C SER A 148 1.58 2.99 -21.01
N ARG A 149 1.80 1.70 -20.75
CA ARG A 149 1.38 0.59 -21.58
C ARG A 149 0.44 -0.40 -20.90
N LEU A 150 -0.28 0.04 -19.86
CA LEU A 150 -1.28 -0.82 -19.18
C LEU A 150 -2.38 -1.30 -20.15
N SER A 151 -2.72 -0.49 -21.15
CA SER A 151 -3.70 -0.85 -22.19
C SER A 151 -3.32 -2.04 -23.06
N ASP A 152 -2.06 -2.47 -23.05
CA ASP A 152 -1.63 -3.68 -23.75
C ASP A 152 -2.15 -4.96 -23.08
N VAL A 153 -2.51 -4.92 -21.81
CA VAL A 153 -2.89 -6.10 -21.01
C VAL A 153 -4.20 -5.92 -20.23
N PHE A 154 -4.76 -4.71 -20.21
CA PHE A 154 -6.00 -4.41 -19.50
C PHE A 154 -6.86 -3.43 -20.31
N PRO A 155 -8.22 -3.51 -20.30
CA PRO A 155 -9.08 -2.63 -21.10
C PRO A 155 -8.83 -1.16 -20.80
N ALA A 156 -8.53 -0.37 -21.82
CA ALA A 156 -8.24 1.07 -21.69
C ALA A 156 -9.43 1.86 -21.14
N SER A 157 -10.68 1.38 -21.34
CA SER A 157 -11.91 1.96 -20.77
C SER A 157 -11.91 2.00 -19.25
N ASP A 158 -11.19 1.08 -18.61
CA ASP A 158 -11.22 0.84 -17.17
C ASP A 158 -9.89 1.23 -16.48
N ILE A 159 -9.03 1.95 -17.20
CA ILE A 159 -7.79 2.53 -16.67
C ILE A 159 -7.98 4.03 -16.49
N TYR A 160 -7.73 4.52 -15.27
CA TYR A 160 -7.82 5.93 -14.90
C TYR A 160 -6.47 6.44 -14.42
N TYR A 161 -6.06 7.62 -14.88
CA TYR A 161 -4.80 8.24 -14.51
C TYR A 161 -5.02 9.44 -13.59
N ALA A 162 -4.37 9.41 -12.42
CA ALA A 162 -4.41 10.49 -11.44
C ALA A 162 -3.70 11.75 -11.96
N HIS A 163 -4.06 12.91 -11.41
CA HIS A 163 -3.35 14.15 -11.72
C HIS A 163 -1.91 14.12 -11.19
N PRO A 164 -0.99 14.78 -11.86
CA PRO A 164 0.39 14.91 -11.37
C PRO A 164 0.40 15.53 -9.98
N TYR A 165 1.24 14.96 -9.11
CA TYR A 165 1.42 15.42 -7.72
C TYR A 165 0.16 15.42 -6.84
N ALA A 166 -0.96 14.92 -7.32
CA ALA A 166 -2.18 14.75 -6.56
C ALA A 166 -2.15 13.43 -5.75
N SER A 167 -1.18 13.31 -4.84
CA SER A 167 -1.02 12.10 -4.01
C SER A 167 -2.26 11.75 -3.17
N TRP A 168 -3.09 12.77 -2.85
CA TRP A 168 -4.36 12.57 -2.13
C TRP A 168 -5.39 11.76 -2.93
N GLU A 169 -5.32 11.77 -4.26
CA GLU A 169 -6.20 10.98 -5.13
C GLU A 169 -5.93 9.48 -5.02
N ARG A 170 -4.72 9.12 -4.54
CA ARG A 170 -4.25 7.75 -4.30
C ARG A 170 -3.79 7.54 -2.85
N GLY A 171 -4.49 8.14 -1.89
CA GLY A 171 -4.13 8.07 -0.47
C GLY A 171 -4.10 6.64 0.10
N THR A 172 -4.76 5.68 -0.55
CA THR A 172 -4.70 4.27 -0.19
C THR A 172 -3.29 3.72 -0.40
N ASN A 173 -2.66 4.00 -1.55
CA ASN A 173 -1.31 3.55 -1.85
C ASN A 173 -0.27 4.14 -0.90
N GLU A 174 -0.37 5.44 -0.56
CA GLU A 174 0.58 6.06 0.37
C GLU A 174 0.62 5.34 1.72
N ASN A 175 -0.55 5.02 2.28
CA ASN A 175 -0.63 4.30 3.55
C ASN A 175 -0.04 2.89 3.45
N HIS A 176 -0.33 2.15 2.38
CA HIS A 176 0.20 0.80 2.18
C HIS A 176 1.70 0.80 1.91
N ASN A 177 2.18 1.74 1.11
CA ASN A 177 3.62 1.90 0.88
C ASN A 177 4.39 2.19 2.18
N ARG A 178 3.79 2.88 3.15
CA ARG A 178 4.39 3.06 4.49
C ARG A 178 4.50 1.74 5.25
N LEU A 179 3.51 0.84 5.15
CA LEU A 179 3.57 -0.50 5.75
C LEU A 179 4.67 -1.35 5.10
N ILE A 180 4.74 -1.37 3.78
CA ILE A 180 5.81 -2.05 3.04
C ILE A 180 7.18 -1.51 3.47
N ARG A 181 7.33 -0.19 3.58
CA ARG A 181 8.57 0.47 3.99
C ARG A 181 8.97 0.19 5.44
N ARG A 182 8.06 -0.26 6.26
CA ARG A 182 8.39 -0.75 7.60
C ARG A 182 9.20 -2.05 7.55
N CYS A 183 8.86 -2.93 6.63
CA CYS A 183 9.55 -4.21 6.42
C CYS A 183 10.75 -4.08 5.47
N LEU A 184 10.61 -3.27 4.42
CA LEU A 184 11.62 -3.02 3.38
C LEU A 184 11.95 -1.52 3.32
N PRO A 185 12.84 -1.00 4.19
CA PRO A 185 13.26 0.40 4.18
C PRO A 185 13.87 0.82 2.84
N LYS A 186 13.89 2.13 2.57
CA LYS A 186 14.61 2.67 1.41
C LYS A 186 16.08 2.30 1.49
N GLY A 187 16.64 1.80 0.39
CA GLY A 187 18.01 1.32 0.32
C GLY A 187 18.17 -0.19 0.54
N THR A 188 17.08 -0.93 0.78
CA THR A 188 17.11 -2.40 0.79
C THR A 188 17.69 -2.90 -0.53
N LYS A 189 18.82 -3.59 -0.46
CA LYS A 189 19.57 -4.03 -1.65
C LYS A 189 18.96 -5.25 -2.32
N THR A 190 18.40 -6.14 -1.55
CA THR A 190 17.82 -7.41 -2.03
C THR A 190 16.59 -7.77 -1.22
N THR A 191 15.64 -8.41 -1.87
CA THR A 191 14.51 -9.10 -1.26
C THR A 191 14.17 -10.31 -2.11
N THR A 192 13.39 -11.22 -1.56
CA THR A 192 12.98 -12.46 -2.21
C THR A 192 11.45 -12.49 -2.40
N PRO A 193 10.94 -13.26 -3.38
CA PRO A 193 9.50 -13.47 -3.51
C PRO A 193 8.84 -13.98 -2.23
N LYS A 194 9.55 -14.80 -1.45
CA LYS A 194 9.07 -15.33 -0.16
C LYS A 194 8.89 -14.23 0.88
N GLU A 195 9.84 -13.31 0.99
CA GLU A 195 9.75 -12.15 1.89
C GLU A 195 8.62 -11.21 1.47
N VAL A 196 8.48 -10.96 0.16
CA VAL A 196 7.39 -10.14 -0.39
C VAL A 196 6.03 -10.77 -0.10
N ALA A 197 5.89 -12.09 -0.26
CA ALA A 197 4.66 -12.81 0.08
C ALA A 197 4.34 -12.76 1.59
N ALA A 198 5.34 -12.82 2.45
CA ALA A 198 5.17 -12.68 3.90
C ALA A 198 4.68 -11.26 4.27
N ILE A 199 5.19 -10.22 3.59
CA ILE A 199 4.75 -8.83 3.79
C ILE A 199 3.31 -8.65 3.29
N GLU A 200 2.98 -9.18 2.11
CA GLU A 200 1.62 -9.17 1.57
C GLU A 200 0.64 -9.84 2.53
N HIS A 201 1.00 -11.02 3.02
CA HIS A 201 0.22 -11.74 4.02
C HIS A 201 -0.01 -10.90 5.29
N TRP A 202 1.06 -10.33 5.85
CA TRP A 202 0.97 -9.52 7.06
C TRP A 202 0.08 -8.29 6.85
N ILE A 203 0.23 -7.53 5.76
CA ILE A 203 -0.59 -6.36 5.45
C ILE A 203 -2.06 -6.73 5.34
N ASN A 204 -2.36 -7.86 4.67
CA ASN A 204 -3.72 -8.29 4.43
C ASN A 204 -4.41 -8.87 5.67
N HIS A 205 -3.66 -9.29 6.68
CA HIS A 205 -4.16 -9.75 7.98
C HIS A 205 -4.06 -8.68 9.08
N TYR A 206 -3.52 -7.50 8.76
CA TYR A 206 -3.40 -6.42 9.73
C TYR A 206 -4.76 -5.73 9.95
N PRO A 207 -5.28 -5.68 11.21
CA PRO A 207 -6.56 -5.05 11.52
C PRO A 207 -6.55 -3.56 11.19
N LYS A 208 -7.66 -3.03 10.68
CA LYS A 208 -7.78 -1.62 10.32
C LYS A 208 -8.96 -0.97 11.08
N ARG A 209 -8.70 0.16 11.72
CA ARG A 209 -9.74 0.94 12.40
C ARG A 209 -10.90 1.28 11.47
N LEU A 210 -10.61 1.57 10.19
CA LEU A 210 -11.61 1.85 9.15
C LEU A 210 -12.67 0.74 9.03
N PHE A 211 -12.32 -0.50 9.33
CA PHE A 211 -13.18 -1.69 9.23
C PHE A 211 -13.62 -2.20 10.61
N ASN A 212 -13.68 -1.33 11.60
CA ASN A 212 -13.95 -1.74 12.98
C ASN A 212 -13.01 -2.90 13.42
N TYR A 213 -11.72 -2.74 13.11
CA TYR A 213 -10.62 -3.67 13.44
C TYR A 213 -10.66 -5.03 12.71
N LYS A 214 -11.48 -5.18 11.67
CA LYS A 214 -11.33 -6.29 10.72
C LYS A 214 -10.15 -6.05 9.80
N SER A 215 -9.59 -7.15 9.29
CA SER A 215 -8.49 -7.13 8.32
C SER A 215 -8.98 -7.02 6.87
N PRO A 216 -8.13 -6.62 5.91
CA PRO A 216 -8.45 -6.63 4.49
C PRO A 216 -8.95 -7.98 3.96
N VAL A 217 -8.37 -9.09 4.43
CA VAL A 217 -8.82 -10.45 4.04
C VAL A 217 -10.25 -10.72 4.53
N GLU A 218 -10.59 -10.32 5.75
CA GLU A 218 -11.96 -10.45 6.26
C GLU A 218 -12.93 -9.60 5.45
N MET A 219 -12.51 -8.38 5.07
CA MET A 219 -13.33 -7.49 4.22
C MET A 219 -13.51 -8.04 2.82
N LEU A 220 -12.49 -8.68 2.23
CA LEU A 220 -12.58 -9.29 0.91
C LEU A 220 -13.56 -10.47 0.89
N LYS A 221 -13.66 -11.23 1.98
CA LYS A 221 -14.64 -12.33 2.12
C LYS A 221 -16.09 -11.85 2.26
N LEU A 222 -16.27 -10.59 2.64
CA LEU A 222 -17.58 -9.96 2.84
C LEU A 222 -18.03 -9.13 1.61
N ALA A 223 -17.16 -8.95 0.63
CA ALA A 223 -17.40 -8.10 -0.54
C ALA A 223 -17.98 -8.87 -1.71
#